data_f2e012e2144f7fa82b121c34b9e43849
#
_entry.id   f2e012e2144f7fa82b121c34b9e43849
#
_cell.length_a   1.000
_cell.length_b   1.000
_cell.length_c   1.000
_cell.angle_alpha   90.00
_cell.angle_beta   90.00
_cell.angle_gamma   90.00
#
_symmetry.space_group_name_H-M   'P 1'
#
loop_
_entity.id
_entity.type
_entity.pdbx_description
1 polymer ?
#
loop_
_entity_poly.entity_id
_entity_poly.type
_entity_poly.pdbx_seq_one_letter_code
_entity_poly.pdbx_strand_id
1 'polypeptide(L)'
;MDYITYAVPFFLLALLIELAYGIAIKKNTYRLNDAISNLFMGTLRTANKLIIIGAAGYVFYIVETKFALWRMDATSAFTWIFAFVIYDFFYYWFHRISHERQIFWASHAAHHQSEDYNLSTALRQTGTGAFVSWVFYIPMFAIGIPSYIFVSVASLNLIYQFWVHSEHIPKLGWYENYFVTASNHRVHHAQNEQYIDKNYGGVFIIWDRMFGTHKVEDENEACIYGIRSTLNTFNPVWANLHVYVKIIKEMWLSRDWKDKLYAPFARTNWSPESLPIKAPKDNFNPKTFQKYNPVISKRHKIYALFQYLFITYIFLAFIQSGYLNYLQLWITITMMTFTMYCTTMSVSYTHLTLPTKRIV
;
A
#
# COMPACT_ATOMS: atom_id res chain seq x y z
N MET A 1 9.60 -10.43 17.28
CA MET A 1 10.60 -9.38 16.91
C MET A 1 10.15 -8.71 15.63
N ASP A 2 10.22 -7.39 15.51
CA ASP A 2 9.92 -6.68 14.23
C ASP A 2 11.17 -6.69 13.36
N TYR A 3 11.21 -7.60 12.39
CA TYR A 3 12.36 -7.78 11.49
C TYR A 3 12.43 -6.71 10.39
N ILE A 4 11.35 -5.94 10.16
CA ILE A 4 11.33 -4.92 9.11
C ILE A 4 12.37 -3.84 9.36
N THR A 5 12.54 -3.42 10.61
CA THR A 5 13.54 -2.41 10.98
C THR A 5 14.95 -2.80 10.54
N TYR A 6 15.29 -4.09 10.65
CA TYR A 6 16.58 -4.63 10.20
C TYR A 6 16.64 -4.82 8.68
N ALA A 7 15.49 -5.01 8.02
CA ALA A 7 15.42 -5.20 6.58
C ALA A 7 15.52 -3.88 5.78
N VAL A 8 15.17 -2.74 6.36
CA VAL A 8 15.13 -1.44 5.67
C VAL A 8 16.45 -1.09 4.96
N PRO A 9 17.65 -1.22 5.57
CA PRO A 9 18.91 -0.95 4.86
C PRO A 9 19.11 -1.83 3.63
N PHE A 10 18.69 -3.10 3.71
CA PHE A 10 18.77 -4.04 2.57
C PHE A 10 17.75 -3.68 1.49
N PHE A 11 16.56 -3.19 1.85
CA PHE A 11 15.57 -2.70 0.90
C PHE A 11 16.12 -1.50 0.12
N LEU A 12 16.73 -0.55 0.79
CA LEU A 12 17.33 0.62 0.14
C LEU A 12 18.49 0.24 -0.77
N LEU A 13 19.34 -0.71 -0.33
CA LEU A 13 20.41 -1.23 -1.16
C LEU A 13 19.88 -1.96 -2.40
N ALA A 14 18.88 -2.83 -2.25
CA ALA A 14 18.25 -3.55 -3.35
C ALA A 14 17.61 -2.60 -4.38
N LEU A 15 16.96 -1.53 -3.90
CA LEU A 15 16.40 -0.48 -4.75
C LEU A 15 17.49 0.22 -5.59
N LEU A 16 18.64 0.54 -4.98
CA LEU A 16 19.78 1.14 -5.72
C LEU A 16 20.38 0.16 -6.73
N ILE A 17 20.45 -1.13 -6.39
CA ILE A 17 20.92 -2.18 -7.31
C ILE A 17 19.95 -2.32 -8.49
N GLU A 18 18.63 -2.37 -8.24
CA GLU A 18 17.62 -2.45 -9.31
C GLU A 18 17.68 -1.23 -10.23
N LEU A 19 17.80 -0.03 -9.66
CA LEU A 19 17.95 1.21 -10.45
C LEU A 19 19.22 1.15 -11.32
N ALA A 20 20.36 0.79 -10.74
CA ALA A 20 21.63 0.67 -11.48
C ALA A 20 21.54 -0.39 -12.58
N TYR A 21 20.95 -1.54 -12.29
CA TYR A 21 20.70 -2.60 -13.27
C TYR A 21 19.81 -2.11 -14.42
N GLY A 22 18.66 -1.48 -14.12
CA GLY A 22 17.74 -0.96 -15.13
C GLY A 22 18.40 0.09 -16.04
N ILE A 23 19.27 0.95 -15.49
CA ILE A 23 20.07 1.90 -16.27
C ILE A 23 21.07 1.15 -17.18
N ALA A 24 21.78 0.17 -16.64
CA ALA A 24 22.80 -0.60 -17.37
C ALA A 24 22.20 -1.36 -18.57
N ILE A 25 21.03 -1.96 -18.42
CA ILE A 25 20.32 -2.67 -19.51
C ILE A 25 19.43 -1.77 -20.36
N LYS A 26 19.46 -0.43 -20.15
CA LYS A 26 18.61 0.55 -20.85
C LYS A 26 17.10 0.31 -20.71
N LYS A 27 16.68 -0.31 -19.63
CA LYS A 27 15.29 -0.54 -19.24
C LYS A 27 15.06 0.05 -17.84
N ASN A 28 15.13 1.38 -17.72
CA ASN A 28 14.89 2.05 -16.45
C ASN A 28 13.37 2.08 -16.12
N THR A 29 13.00 1.54 -14.98
CA THR A 29 11.63 1.47 -14.45
C THR A 29 11.34 2.57 -13.42
N TYR A 30 12.28 3.49 -13.17
CA TYR A 30 12.16 4.54 -12.17
C TYR A 30 11.95 5.92 -12.78
N ARG A 31 10.89 6.60 -12.34
CA ARG A 31 10.75 8.07 -12.42
C ARG A 31 10.95 8.65 -11.02
N LEU A 32 11.81 9.65 -10.91
CA LEU A 32 12.18 10.22 -9.61
C LEU A 32 10.97 10.74 -8.82
N ASN A 33 10.00 11.36 -9.49
CA ASN A 33 8.80 11.91 -8.87
C ASN A 33 7.97 10.82 -8.19
N ASP A 34 7.78 9.70 -8.90
CA ASP A 34 7.03 8.56 -8.40
C ASP A 34 7.79 7.86 -7.26
N ALA A 35 9.09 7.61 -7.45
CA ALA A 35 9.94 6.97 -6.45
C ALA A 35 9.99 7.77 -5.12
N ILE A 36 10.16 9.09 -5.17
CA ILE A 36 10.13 9.94 -3.96
C ILE A 36 8.74 9.88 -3.30
N SER A 37 7.65 9.90 -4.07
CA SER A 37 6.30 9.76 -3.52
C SER A 37 6.13 8.40 -2.82
N ASN A 38 6.63 7.31 -3.43
CA ASN A 38 6.57 5.96 -2.86
C ASN A 38 7.30 5.89 -1.51
N LEU A 39 8.52 6.44 -1.45
CA LEU A 39 9.34 6.47 -0.24
C LEU A 39 8.70 7.32 0.87
N PHE A 40 8.13 8.48 0.53
CA PHE A 40 7.40 9.31 1.49
C PHE A 40 6.18 8.58 2.09
N MET A 41 5.44 7.85 1.27
CA MET A 41 4.30 7.08 1.73
C MET A 41 4.72 5.99 2.73
N GLY A 42 5.83 5.30 2.47
CA GLY A 42 6.40 4.30 3.39
C GLY A 42 6.81 4.92 4.72
N THR A 43 7.45 6.08 4.70
CA THR A 43 7.84 6.80 5.92
C THR A 43 6.62 7.26 6.71
N LEU A 44 5.59 7.78 6.04
CA LEU A 44 4.33 8.20 6.67
C LEU A 44 3.60 7.02 7.34
N ARG A 45 3.56 5.86 6.68
CA ARG A 45 3.00 4.63 7.29
C ARG A 45 3.72 4.26 8.56
N THR A 46 5.07 4.28 8.55
CA THR A 46 5.87 3.94 9.72
C THR A 46 5.55 4.86 10.89
N ALA A 47 5.42 6.17 10.62
CA ALA A 47 5.05 7.15 11.62
C ALA A 47 3.64 6.90 12.19
N ASN A 48 2.64 6.66 11.34
CA ASN A 48 1.26 6.40 11.75
C ASN A 48 1.11 5.07 12.50
N LYS A 49 1.91 4.04 12.17
CA LYS A 49 1.92 2.76 12.90
C LYS A 49 2.23 2.97 14.40
N LEU A 50 3.12 3.88 14.73
CA LEU A 50 3.47 4.19 16.13
C LEU A 50 2.28 4.70 16.95
N ILE A 51 1.33 5.39 16.30
CA ILE A 51 0.12 5.90 16.97
C ILE A 51 -0.89 4.78 17.20
N ILE A 52 -1.10 3.92 16.22
CA ILE A 52 -2.23 2.97 16.17
C ILE A 52 -1.91 1.69 16.94
N ILE A 53 -0.64 1.34 17.07
CA ILE A 53 -0.22 0.07 17.67
C ILE A 53 -0.76 -0.13 19.09
N GLY A 54 -1.02 0.96 19.82
CA GLY A 54 -1.57 0.90 21.18
C GLY A 54 -2.99 0.34 21.25
N ALA A 55 -3.90 0.81 20.40
CA ALA A 55 -5.30 0.37 20.41
C ALA A 55 -5.45 -1.07 19.90
N ALA A 56 -4.88 -1.40 18.75
CA ALA A 56 -4.90 -2.75 18.20
C ALA A 56 -4.18 -3.74 19.12
N GLY A 57 -3.02 -3.37 19.66
CA GLY A 57 -2.26 -4.19 20.60
C GLY A 57 -3.02 -4.49 21.88
N TYR A 58 -3.79 -3.51 22.39
CA TYR A 58 -4.66 -3.73 23.54
C TYR A 58 -5.76 -4.76 23.26
N VAL A 59 -6.43 -4.67 22.09
CA VAL A 59 -7.44 -5.66 21.70
C VAL A 59 -6.81 -7.05 21.56
N PHE A 60 -5.67 -7.15 20.89
CA PHE A 60 -4.93 -8.41 20.74
C PHE A 60 -4.57 -9.01 22.09
N TYR A 61 -4.06 -8.20 23.02
CA TYR A 61 -3.76 -8.62 24.39
C TYR A 61 -4.99 -9.17 25.12
N ILE A 62 -6.14 -8.49 25.03
CA ILE A 62 -7.39 -8.96 25.66
C ILE A 62 -7.83 -10.30 25.04
N VAL A 63 -7.79 -10.43 23.71
CA VAL A 63 -8.20 -11.68 23.04
C VAL A 63 -7.23 -12.81 23.39
N GLU A 64 -5.94 -12.59 23.34
CA GLU A 64 -4.92 -13.58 23.68
C GLU A 64 -5.03 -14.05 25.13
N THR A 65 -5.28 -13.14 26.08
CA THR A 65 -5.26 -13.48 27.51
C THR A 65 -6.59 -14.01 28.03
N LYS A 66 -7.73 -13.55 27.49
CA LYS A 66 -9.07 -13.86 28.02
C LYS A 66 -9.91 -14.77 27.14
N PHE A 67 -9.66 -14.80 25.83
CA PHE A 67 -10.51 -15.49 24.85
C PHE A 67 -9.74 -16.51 23.99
N ALA A 68 -8.46 -16.73 24.23
CA ALA A 68 -7.70 -17.75 23.49
C ALA A 68 -8.25 -19.16 23.82
N LEU A 69 -8.53 -19.90 22.73
CA LEU A 69 -9.03 -21.29 22.81
C LEU A 69 -7.94 -22.27 23.26
N TRP A 70 -6.70 -21.98 22.88
CA TRP A 70 -5.50 -22.76 23.21
C TRP A 70 -4.37 -21.83 23.64
N ARG A 71 -3.34 -22.41 24.25
CA ARG A 71 -2.05 -21.72 24.47
C ARG A 71 -1.01 -22.46 23.66
N MET A 72 -0.70 -21.93 22.49
CA MET A 72 0.28 -22.56 21.61
C MET A 72 1.69 -22.41 22.17
N ASP A 73 2.43 -23.52 22.16
CA ASP A 73 3.82 -23.52 22.63
C ASP A 73 4.72 -22.77 21.63
N ALA A 74 5.28 -21.67 22.08
CA ALA A 74 6.15 -20.82 21.28
C ALA A 74 7.55 -21.39 20.99
N THR A 75 7.93 -22.44 21.69
CA THR A 75 9.18 -23.17 21.40
C THR A 75 9.02 -24.20 20.29
N SER A 76 7.76 -24.56 19.96
CA SER A 76 7.45 -25.54 18.92
C SER A 76 7.60 -24.94 17.52
N ALA A 77 8.36 -25.59 16.65
CA ALA A 77 8.46 -25.26 15.23
C ALA A 77 7.08 -25.30 14.53
N PHE A 78 6.19 -26.21 14.96
CA PHE A 78 4.82 -26.28 14.45
C PHE A 78 4.08 -24.94 14.66
N THR A 79 4.18 -24.33 15.84
CA THR A 79 3.53 -23.05 16.14
C THR A 79 3.98 -21.96 15.18
N TRP A 80 5.27 -21.88 14.87
CA TRP A 80 5.82 -20.89 13.95
C TRP A 80 5.37 -21.10 12.51
N ILE A 81 5.43 -22.35 12.03
CA ILE A 81 5.00 -22.71 10.66
C ILE A 81 3.49 -22.45 10.52
N PHE A 82 2.70 -22.93 11.47
CA PHE A 82 1.25 -22.74 11.49
C PHE A 82 0.90 -21.25 11.54
N ALA A 83 1.54 -20.46 12.41
CA ALA A 83 1.33 -19.03 12.51
C ALA A 83 1.66 -18.30 11.20
N PHE A 84 2.72 -18.70 10.50
CA PHE A 84 3.10 -18.11 9.22
C PHE A 84 2.06 -18.40 8.12
N VAL A 85 1.63 -19.65 8.01
CA VAL A 85 0.64 -20.08 7.02
C VAL A 85 -0.73 -19.42 7.28
N ILE A 86 -1.19 -19.42 8.54
CA ILE A 86 -2.50 -18.84 8.87
C ILE A 86 -2.47 -17.30 8.81
N TYR A 87 -1.32 -16.67 9.08
CA TYR A 87 -1.14 -15.24 8.85
C TYR A 87 -1.35 -14.89 7.39
N ASP A 88 -0.70 -15.63 6.47
CA ASP A 88 -0.81 -15.40 5.03
C ASP A 88 -2.23 -15.67 4.50
N PHE A 89 -2.94 -16.65 5.10
CA PHE A 89 -4.36 -16.87 4.82
C PHE A 89 -5.22 -15.66 5.20
N PHE A 90 -5.05 -15.09 6.40
CA PHE A 90 -5.79 -13.90 6.81
C PHE A 90 -5.35 -12.66 6.03
N TYR A 91 -4.08 -12.58 5.63
CA TYR A 91 -3.57 -11.55 4.73
C TYR A 91 -4.29 -11.61 3.38
N TYR A 92 -4.46 -12.80 2.77
CA TYR A 92 -5.21 -12.98 1.52
C TYR A 92 -6.62 -12.41 1.64
N TRP A 93 -7.36 -12.73 2.70
CA TRP A 93 -8.72 -12.24 2.90
C TRP A 93 -8.76 -10.73 3.16
N PHE A 94 -7.87 -10.21 3.98
CA PHE A 94 -7.70 -8.76 4.16
C PHE A 94 -7.44 -8.07 2.82
N HIS A 95 -6.50 -8.58 2.04
CA HIS A 95 -6.08 -8.00 0.77
C HIS A 95 -7.22 -8.04 -0.26
N ARG A 96 -7.89 -9.19 -0.41
CA ARG A 96 -9.05 -9.35 -1.27
C ARG A 96 -10.19 -8.38 -0.90
N ILE A 97 -10.57 -8.30 0.36
CA ILE A 97 -11.62 -7.39 0.83
C ILE A 97 -11.21 -5.94 0.64
N SER A 98 -9.91 -5.63 0.75
CA SER A 98 -9.38 -4.30 0.49
C SER A 98 -9.53 -3.87 -0.97
N HIS A 99 -9.62 -4.77 -1.91
CA HIS A 99 -9.94 -4.48 -3.31
C HIS A 99 -11.44 -4.46 -3.60
N GLU A 100 -12.20 -5.31 -2.93
CA GLU A 100 -13.62 -5.51 -3.23
C GLU A 100 -14.56 -4.52 -2.52
N ARG A 101 -14.13 -3.82 -1.45
CA ARG A 101 -14.98 -2.99 -0.60
C ARG A 101 -14.45 -1.56 -0.44
N GLN A 102 -15.30 -0.56 -0.64
CA GLN A 102 -14.89 0.85 -0.72
C GLN A 102 -14.08 1.34 0.49
N ILE A 103 -14.53 1.06 1.73
CA ILE A 103 -13.84 1.53 2.93
C ILE A 103 -12.44 0.89 3.10
N PHE A 104 -12.31 -0.37 2.73
CA PHE A 104 -11.04 -1.09 2.77
C PHE A 104 -10.15 -0.68 1.58
N TRP A 105 -10.73 -0.47 0.40
CA TRP A 105 -10.01 0.10 -0.74
C TRP A 105 -9.47 1.50 -0.42
N ALA A 106 -10.23 2.34 0.29
CA ALA A 106 -9.75 3.63 0.74
C ALA A 106 -8.46 3.53 1.59
N SER A 107 -8.31 2.45 2.32
CA SER A 107 -7.10 2.14 3.11
C SER A 107 -6.01 1.43 2.33
N HIS A 108 -6.22 1.09 1.05
CA HIS A 108 -5.28 0.31 0.21
C HIS A 108 -4.95 1.00 -1.12
N ALA A 109 -5.86 1.77 -1.67
CA ALA A 109 -5.73 2.42 -2.98
C ALA A 109 -4.41 3.17 -3.19
N ALA A 110 -3.90 3.81 -2.14
CA ALA A 110 -2.65 4.55 -2.22
C ALA A 110 -1.45 3.66 -2.63
N HIS A 111 -1.47 2.37 -2.29
CA HIS A 111 -0.46 1.40 -2.70
C HIS A 111 -0.46 1.16 -4.21
N HIS A 112 -1.63 1.09 -4.82
CA HIS A 112 -1.82 0.85 -6.26
C HIS A 112 -1.68 2.08 -7.17
N GLN A 113 -1.47 3.28 -6.62
CA GLN A 113 -1.44 4.51 -7.41
C GLN A 113 -0.14 4.73 -8.18
N SER A 114 0.95 4.03 -7.86
CA SER A 114 2.18 4.13 -8.61
C SER A 114 1.94 3.63 -10.04
N GLU A 115 2.29 4.47 -11.02
CA GLU A 115 2.22 4.11 -12.44
C GLU A 115 3.53 3.52 -12.94
N ASP A 116 4.55 3.46 -12.08
CA ASP A 116 5.76 2.67 -12.26
C ASP A 116 5.69 1.42 -11.37
N TYR A 117 6.42 0.40 -11.77
CA TYR A 117 6.51 -0.83 -10.99
C TYR A 117 7.96 -1.23 -10.78
N ASN A 118 8.43 -1.09 -9.56
CA ASN A 118 9.81 -1.32 -9.16
C ASN A 118 9.87 -1.45 -7.63
N LEU A 119 11.03 -1.74 -7.05
CA LEU A 119 11.16 -1.95 -5.61
C LEU A 119 10.72 -0.74 -4.75
N SER A 120 10.72 0.48 -5.29
CA SER A 120 10.16 1.62 -4.55
C SER A 120 8.63 1.53 -4.41
N THR A 121 7.94 0.85 -5.33
CA THR A 121 6.50 0.61 -5.26
C THR A 121 6.13 -0.26 -4.06
N ALA A 122 6.98 -1.21 -3.68
CA ALA A 122 6.83 -1.99 -2.44
C ALA A 122 6.77 -1.09 -1.19
N LEU A 123 7.53 0.01 -1.21
CA LEU A 123 7.59 0.96 -0.10
C LEU A 123 6.44 1.98 -0.14
N ARG A 124 5.65 2.03 -1.22
CA ARG A 124 4.45 2.85 -1.31
C ARG A 124 3.33 2.26 -0.46
N GLN A 125 3.34 2.57 0.80
CA GLN A 125 2.40 2.03 1.77
C GLN A 125 1.38 3.08 2.21
N THR A 126 0.14 2.64 2.41
CA THR A 126 -0.92 3.53 2.87
C THR A 126 -0.73 3.96 4.34
N GLY A 127 -0.97 5.23 4.62
CA GLY A 127 -0.96 5.76 5.99
C GLY A 127 -2.18 5.35 6.81
N THR A 128 -3.26 4.90 6.18
CA THR A 128 -4.54 4.59 6.84
C THR A 128 -4.80 3.08 7.02
N GLY A 129 -4.02 2.21 6.37
CA GLY A 129 -4.24 0.77 6.40
C GLY A 129 -4.25 0.15 7.80
N ALA A 130 -3.39 0.66 8.68
CA ALA A 130 -3.30 0.17 10.05
C ALA A 130 -4.59 0.39 10.88
N PHE A 131 -5.47 1.32 10.49
CA PHE A 131 -6.75 1.55 11.18
C PHE A 131 -7.76 0.43 10.96
N VAL A 132 -7.68 -0.31 9.85
CA VAL A 132 -8.68 -1.30 9.47
C VAL A 132 -8.13 -2.72 9.36
N SER A 133 -6.83 -2.91 9.11
CA SER A 133 -6.24 -4.23 8.83
C SER A 133 -6.23 -5.18 10.03
N TRP A 134 -6.05 -4.63 11.24
CA TRP A 134 -5.88 -5.43 12.46
C TRP A 134 -7.07 -6.35 12.79
N VAL A 135 -8.28 -5.97 12.39
CA VAL A 135 -9.51 -6.75 12.64
C VAL A 135 -9.42 -8.16 12.04
N PHE A 136 -8.77 -8.27 10.87
CA PHE A 136 -8.62 -9.56 10.18
C PHE A 136 -7.71 -10.54 10.93
N TYR A 137 -6.84 -10.05 11.80
CA TYR A 137 -5.87 -10.88 12.52
C TYR A 137 -6.33 -11.26 13.93
N ILE A 138 -7.46 -10.74 14.43
CA ILE A 138 -8.04 -11.11 15.71
C ILE A 138 -8.16 -12.65 15.88
N PRO A 139 -8.61 -13.42 14.85
CA PRO A 139 -8.72 -14.86 14.97
C PRO A 139 -7.40 -15.57 15.32
N MET A 140 -6.25 -15.04 14.95
CA MET A 140 -4.95 -15.62 15.30
C MET A 140 -4.73 -15.64 16.82
N PHE A 141 -5.10 -14.56 17.50
CA PHE A 141 -5.01 -14.45 18.96
C PHE A 141 -6.07 -15.31 19.66
N ALA A 142 -7.26 -15.40 19.06
CA ALA A 142 -8.31 -16.29 19.54
C ALA A 142 -7.93 -17.79 19.43
N ILE A 143 -7.16 -18.16 18.42
CA ILE A 143 -6.56 -19.49 18.28
C ILE A 143 -5.48 -19.72 19.37
N GLY A 144 -4.85 -18.65 19.87
CA GLY A 144 -3.81 -18.72 20.91
C GLY A 144 -2.39 -18.60 20.39
N ILE A 145 -2.22 -17.98 19.21
CA ILE A 145 -0.88 -17.63 18.68
C ILE A 145 -0.33 -16.47 19.52
N PRO A 146 0.88 -16.61 20.11
CA PRO A 146 1.49 -15.56 20.90
C PRO A 146 1.77 -14.29 20.09
N SER A 147 1.50 -13.13 20.69
CA SER A 147 1.62 -11.82 20.04
C SER A 147 3.00 -11.56 19.44
N TYR A 148 4.09 -11.99 20.07
CA TYR A 148 5.42 -11.81 19.52
C TYR A 148 5.70 -12.72 18.31
N ILE A 149 5.09 -13.91 18.21
CA ILE A 149 5.13 -14.77 17.00
C ILE A 149 4.36 -14.06 15.88
N PHE A 150 3.17 -13.53 16.17
CA PHE A 150 2.40 -12.76 15.22
C PHE A 150 3.23 -11.61 14.61
N VAL A 151 3.89 -10.78 15.43
CA VAL A 151 4.73 -9.68 14.94
C VAL A 151 5.88 -10.20 14.05
N SER A 152 6.47 -11.33 14.43
CA SER A 152 7.57 -11.95 13.67
C SER A 152 7.12 -12.46 12.31
N VAL A 153 6.05 -13.22 12.26
CA VAL A 153 5.53 -13.79 10.99
C VAL A 153 4.97 -12.69 10.08
N ALA A 154 4.34 -11.65 10.65
CA ALA A 154 3.91 -10.48 9.91
C ALA A 154 5.08 -9.75 9.25
N SER A 155 6.18 -9.60 9.98
CA SER A 155 7.40 -8.99 9.44
C SER A 155 8.01 -9.82 8.32
N LEU A 156 8.11 -11.14 8.49
CA LEU A 156 8.65 -12.05 7.47
C LEU A 156 7.79 -12.06 6.20
N ASN A 157 6.47 -12.04 6.36
CA ASN A 157 5.53 -11.97 5.25
C ASN A 157 5.71 -10.68 4.44
N LEU A 158 5.85 -9.52 5.11
CA LEU A 158 6.10 -8.23 4.45
C LEU A 158 7.49 -8.17 3.79
N ILE A 159 8.52 -8.77 4.40
CA ILE A 159 9.86 -8.85 3.80
C ILE A 159 9.81 -9.67 2.51
N TYR A 160 9.08 -10.79 2.51
CA TYR A 160 8.87 -11.57 1.30
C TYR A 160 8.23 -10.73 0.19
N GLN A 161 7.20 -9.96 0.51
CA GLN A 161 6.46 -9.15 -0.46
C GLN A 161 7.28 -8.00 -1.06
N PHE A 162 8.44 -7.66 -0.53
CA PHE A 162 9.25 -6.58 -1.08
C PHE A 162 9.78 -6.90 -2.48
N TRP A 163 10.42 -8.06 -2.67
CA TRP A 163 11.10 -8.41 -3.92
C TRP A 163 10.15 -8.68 -5.10
N VAL A 164 8.88 -8.98 -4.83
CA VAL A 164 7.90 -9.24 -5.89
C VAL A 164 7.50 -7.98 -6.66
N HIS A 165 7.86 -6.79 -6.16
CA HIS A 165 7.60 -5.51 -6.83
C HIS A 165 8.72 -5.15 -7.83
N SER A 166 8.97 -5.99 -8.83
CA SER A 166 9.99 -5.72 -9.84
C SER A 166 9.55 -6.13 -11.24
N GLU A 167 9.82 -5.25 -12.22
CA GLU A 167 9.67 -5.60 -13.65
C GLU A 167 10.86 -6.39 -14.21
N HIS A 168 11.96 -6.46 -13.49
CA HIS A 168 13.18 -7.11 -13.97
C HIS A 168 13.22 -8.61 -13.67
N ILE A 169 12.36 -9.11 -12.77
CA ILE A 169 12.30 -10.52 -12.41
C ILE A 169 11.30 -11.22 -13.35
N PRO A 170 11.75 -12.19 -14.17
CA PRO A 170 10.89 -12.91 -15.09
C PRO A 170 9.97 -13.89 -14.36
N LYS A 171 9.14 -14.62 -15.11
CA LYS A 171 8.39 -15.77 -14.59
C LYS A 171 9.34 -16.83 -14.04
N LEU A 172 9.01 -17.37 -12.87
CA LEU A 172 9.83 -18.36 -12.17
C LEU A 172 9.33 -19.81 -12.32
N GLY A 173 8.50 -20.06 -13.34
CA GLY A 173 8.06 -21.40 -13.72
C GLY A 173 7.29 -22.13 -12.62
N TRP A 174 7.77 -23.33 -12.21
CA TRP A 174 7.06 -24.17 -11.23
C TRP A 174 6.86 -23.50 -9.86
N TYR A 175 7.74 -22.57 -9.47
CA TYR A 175 7.66 -21.84 -8.21
C TYR A 175 6.35 -21.02 -8.10
N GLU A 176 5.85 -20.49 -9.23
CA GLU A 176 4.59 -19.75 -9.33
C GLU A 176 3.34 -20.62 -9.12
N ASN A 177 3.50 -21.92 -8.98
CA ASN A 177 2.37 -22.78 -8.63
C ASN A 177 2.02 -22.70 -7.13
N TYR A 178 2.98 -22.33 -6.30
CA TYR A 178 2.86 -22.34 -4.83
C TYR A 178 3.06 -20.97 -4.21
N PHE A 179 3.98 -20.16 -4.75
CA PHE A 179 4.40 -18.90 -4.16
C PHE A 179 4.09 -17.71 -5.08
N VAL A 180 3.78 -16.58 -4.47
CA VAL A 180 3.63 -15.31 -5.17
C VAL A 180 5.00 -14.86 -5.70
N THR A 181 5.06 -14.54 -6.98
CA THR A 181 6.26 -14.03 -7.64
C THR A 181 6.06 -12.63 -8.19
N ALA A 182 7.11 -12.04 -8.74
CA ALA A 182 7.00 -10.75 -9.41
C ALA A 182 5.96 -10.77 -10.56
N SER A 183 5.89 -11.87 -11.32
CA SER A 183 4.89 -12.04 -12.38
C SER A 183 3.46 -12.04 -11.82
N ASN A 184 3.20 -12.82 -10.76
CA ASN A 184 1.87 -12.82 -10.13
C ASN A 184 1.49 -11.43 -9.59
N HIS A 185 2.46 -10.71 -9.01
CA HIS A 185 2.20 -9.44 -8.36
C HIS A 185 2.14 -8.27 -9.36
N ARG A 186 2.80 -8.36 -10.52
CA ARG A 186 2.57 -7.45 -11.67
C ARG A 186 1.11 -7.50 -12.12
N VAL A 187 0.54 -8.70 -12.28
CA VAL A 187 -0.88 -8.89 -12.59
C VAL A 187 -1.75 -8.23 -11.53
N HIS A 188 -1.43 -8.41 -10.25
CA HIS A 188 -2.18 -7.82 -9.13
C HIS A 188 -2.21 -6.28 -9.18
N HIS A 189 -1.09 -5.64 -9.50
CA HIS A 189 -0.98 -4.18 -9.61
C HIS A 189 -1.48 -3.61 -10.94
N ALA A 190 -1.81 -4.46 -11.92
CA ALA A 190 -2.21 -3.99 -13.23
C ALA A 190 -3.69 -3.58 -13.27
N GLN A 191 -3.95 -2.50 -14.00
CA GLN A 191 -5.31 -2.00 -14.24
C GLN A 191 -5.96 -2.49 -15.55
N ASN A 192 -5.29 -3.40 -16.27
CA ASN A 192 -5.85 -4.07 -17.44
C ASN A 192 -7.12 -4.85 -17.05
N GLU A 193 -8.13 -4.89 -17.92
CA GLU A 193 -9.44 -5.49 -17.61
C GLU A 193 -9.34 -6.92 -17.08
N GLN A 194 -8.53 -7.75 -17.73
CA GLN A 194 -8.37 -9.15 -17.35
C GLN A 194 -7.59 -9.37 -16.05
N TYR A 195 -6.90 -8.35 -15.53
CA TYR A 195 -6.05 -8.42 -14.33
C TYR A 195 -6.68 -7.82 -13.09
N ILE A 196 -7.79 -7.08 -13.25
CA ILE A 196 -8.49 -6.48 -12.11
C ILE A 196 -8.97 -7.56 -11.16
N ASP A 197 -8.78 -7.30 -9.86
CA ASP A 197 -9.23 -8.17 -8.78
C ASP A 197 -8.64 -9.59 -8.86
N LYS A 198 -7.33 -9.69 -9.17
CA LYS A 198 -6.57 -10.94 -9.25
C LYS A 198 -5.36 -10.93 -8.31
N ASN A 199 -4.92 -12.15 -7.94
CA ASN A 199 -3.65 -12.47 -7.26
C ASN A 199 -3.44 -11.71 -5.93
N TYR A 200 -4.27 -11.97 -4.93
CA TYR A 200 -4.23 -11.30 -3.62
C TYR A 200 -3.27 -11.91 -2.60
N GLY A 201 -2.67 -13.08 -2.89
CA GLY A 201 -1.74 -13.75 -1.98
C GLY A 201 -0.57 -12.87 -1.57
N GLY A 202 -0.10 -13.02 -0.33
CA GLY A 202 1.11 -12.37 0.16
C GLY A 202 2.37 -13.16 -0.16
N VAL A 203 2.42 -14.40 0.34
CA VAL A 203 3.50 -15.37 0.10
C VAL A 203 3.02 -16.55 -0.72
N PHE A 204 1.83 -17.08 -0.43
CA PHE A 204 1.29 -18.26 -1.09
C PHE A 204 0.22 -17.88 -2.11
N ILE A 205 0.47 -18.20 -3.40
CA ILE A 205 -0.50 -18.07 -4.49
C ILE A 205 -1.60 -19.14 -4.42
N ILE A 206 -1.43 -20.13 -3.55
CA ILE A 206 -2.36 -21.24 -3.33
C ILE A 206 -3.75 -20.71 -2.97
N TRP A 207 -3.85 -19.65 -2.18
CA TRP A 207 -5.13 -19.05 -1.80
C TRP A 207 -5.89 -18.53 -3.01
N ASP A 208 -5.20 -17.87 -3.94
CA ASP A 208 -5.80 -17.38 -5.18
C ASP A 208 -6.31 -18.52 -6.05
N ARG A 209 -5.58 -19.63 -6.11
CA ARG A 209 -6.01 -20.84 -6.82
C ARG A 209 -7.23 -21.47 -6.18
N MET A 210 -7.25 -21.59 -4.85
CA MET A 210 -8.35 -22.17 -4.07
C MET A 210 -9.64 -21.34 -4.19
N PHE A 211 -9.53 -20.01 -4.20
CA PHE A 211 -10.69 -19.10 -4.18
C PHE A 211 -10.99 -18.44 -5.52
N GLY A 212 -10.35 -18.91 -6.62
CA GLY A 212 -10.69 -18.52 -8.01
C GLY A 212 -10.24 -17.12 -8.40
N THR A 213 -9.28 -16.53 -7.71
CA THR A 213 -8.73 -15.21 -8.01
C THR A 213 -7.37 -15.26 -8.72
N HIS A 214 -6.86 -16.46 -9.01
CA HIS A 214 -5.59 -16.62 -9.71
C HIS A 214 -5.68 -16.25 -11.19
N LYS A 215 -4.69 -15.48 -11.66
CA LYS A 215 -4.49 -15.13 -13.08
C LYS A 215 -3.00 -15.13 -13.41
N VAL A 216 -2.63 -15.82 -14.46
CA VAL A 216 -1.26 -15.82 -15.00
C VAL A 216 -1.06 -14.55 -15.84
N GLU A 217 0.14 -13.97 -15.76
CA GLU A 217 0.55 -12.87 -16.62
C GLU A 217 0.61 -13.33 -18.09
N ASP A 218 -0.08 -12.59 -18.97
CA ASP A 218 -0.11 -12.86 -20.39
C ASP A 218 1.07 -12.14 -21.07
N GLU A 219 1.85 -12.88 -21.85
CA GLU A 219 3.00 -12.33 -22.59
C GLU A 219 2.58 -11.37 -23.71
N ASN A 220 1.34 -11.48 -24.20
CA ASN A 220 0.80 -10.63 -25.25
C ASN A 220 0.09 -9.38 -24.69
N GLU A 221 -0.08 -9.27 -23.38
CA GLU A 221 -0.72 -8.12 -22.74
C GLU A 221 0.12 -7.57 -21.58
N ALA A 222 0.93 -6.57 -21.88
CA ALA A 222 1.78 -5.91 -20.88
C ALA A 222 0.94 -5.30 -19.74
N CYS A 223 1.38 -5.48 -18.52
CA CYS A 223 0.77 -4.88 -17.34
C CYS A 223 0.89 -3.34 -17.40
N ILE A 224 -0.23 -2.66 -17.19
CA ILE A 224 -0.30 -1.20 -17.06
C ILE A 224 -0.65 -0.90 -15.62
N TYR A 225 0.24 -0.20 -14.92
CA TYR A 225 0.12 0.06 -13.48
C TYR A 225 -0.61 1.36 -13.18
N GLY A 226 -1.09 1.47 -11.95
CA GLY A 226 -1.86 2.60 -11.47
C GLY A 226 -3.31 2.23 -11.13
N ILE A 227 -4.10 3.23 -10.79
CA ILE A 227 -5.54 3.06 -10.54
C ILE A 227 -6.35 3.67 -11.70
N ARG A 228 -7.49 3.08 -12.02
CA ARG A 228 -8.32 3.51 -13.16
C ARG A 228 -8.79 4.96 -13.08
N SER A 229 -9.01 5.48 -11.89
CA SER A 229 -9.22 6.90 -11.65
C SER A 229 -7.90 7.58 -11.35
N THR A 230 -7.11 7.87 -12.39
CA THR A 230 -5.77 8.45 -12.27
C THR A 230 -5.76 9.68 -11.38
N LEU A 231 -4.87 9.69 -10.40
CA LEU A 231 -4.83 10.76 -9.39
C LEU A 231 -4.25 12.07 -9.92
N ASN A 232 -3.38 11.98 -10.93
CA ASN A 232 -2.67 13.10 -11.57
C ASN A 232 -1.98 14.06 -10.57
N THR A 233 -1.44 13.50 -9.50
CA THR A 233 -0.67 14.23 -8.49
C THR A 233 0.18 13.28 -7.67
N PHE A 234 1.30 13.78 -7.15
CA PHE A 234 2.14 13.06 -6.18
C PHE A 234 1.86 13.46 -4.72
N ASN A 235 0.75 14.16 -4.47
CA ASN A 235 0.35 14.60 -3.12
C ASN A 235 0.04 13.40 -2.21
N PRO A 236 0.85 13.12 -1.15
CA PRO A 236 0.67 11.95 -0.30
C PRO A 236 -0.57 12.03 0.59
N VAL A 237 -1.01 13.23 0.94
CA VAL A 237 -2.24 13.43 1.73
C VAL A 237 -3.46 13.08 0.88
N TRP A 238 -3.53 13.63 -0.34
CA TRP A 238 -4.63 13.33 -1.25
C TRP A 238 -4.62 11.86 -1.69
N ALA A 239 -3.45 11.28 -1.90
CA ALA A 239 -3.28 9.86 -2.18
C ALA A 239 -3.98 8.96 -1.14
N ASN A 240 -3.91 9.33 0.13
CA ASN A 240 -4.56 8.59 1.22
C ASN A 240 -6.04 8.93 1.41
N LEU A 241 -6.49 10.13 1.05
CA LEU A 241 -7.81 10.64 1.46
C LEU A 241 -8.87 10.63 0.35
N HIS A 242 -8.48 10.63 -0.93
CA HIS A 242 -9.41 10.84 -2.05
C HIS A 242 -10.57 9.83 -2.09
N VAL A 243 -10.32 8.55 -1.76
CA VAL A 243 -11.38 7.52 -1.73
C VAL A 243 -12.31 7.74 -0.54
N TYR A 244 -11.78 8.11 0.65
CA TYR A 244 -12.63 8.47 1.80
C TYR A 244 -13.52 9.66 1.48
N VAL A 245 -12.96 10.69 0.82
CA VAL A 245 -13.74 11.87 0.40
C VAL A 245 -14.82 11.46 -0.60
N LYS A 246 -14.53 10.53 -1.53
CA LYS A 246 -15.54 9.95 -2.44
C LYS A 246 -16.67 9.31 -1.64
N ILE A 247 -16.36 8.41 -0.71
CA ILE A 247 -17.34 7.71 0.13
C ILE A 247 -18.21 8.71 0.91
N ILE A 248 -17.58 9.69 1.57
CA ILE A 248 -18.30 10.72 2.34
C ILE A 248 -19.25 11.52 1.44
N LYS A 249 -18.80 11.90 0.24
CA LYS A 249 -19.65 12.60 -0.74
C LYS A 249 -20.83 11.73 -1.19
N GLU A 250 -20.61 10.46 -1.47
CA GLU A 250 -21.68 9.52 -1.84
C GLU A 250 -22.69 9.38 -0.71
N MET A 251 -22.24 9.22 0.53
CA MET A 251 -23.11 9.21 1.72
C MET A 251 -23.89 10.49 1.90
N TRP A 252 -23.23 11.65 1.73
CA TRP A 252 -23.86 12.96 1.93
C TRP A 252 -24.91 13.27 0.87
N LEU A 253 -24.59 13.02 -0.41
CA LEU A 253 -25.42 13.36 -1.56
C LEU A 253 -26.53 12.35 -1.84
N SER A 254 -26.42 11.13 -1.33
CA SER A 254 -27.47 10.11 -1.48
C SER A 254 -28.76 10.56 -0.81
N ARG A 255 -29.90 10.29 -1.43
CA ARG A 255 -31.24 10.58 -0.88
C ARG A 255 -31.73 9.46 0.02
N ASP A 256 -31.33 8.22 -0.25
CA ASP A 256 -31.74 7.04 0.51
C ASP A 256 -30.78 6.75 1.67
N TRP A 257 -31.33 6.55 2.86
CA TRP A 257 -30.57 6.17 4.05
C TRP A 257 -29.89 4.79 3.90
N LYS A 258 -30.49 3.87 3.16
CA LYS A 258 -29.87 2.57 2.88
C LYS A 258 -28.58 2.74 2.09
N ASP A 259 -28.60 3.58 1.06
CA ASP A 259 -27.42 3.90 0.27
C ASP A 259 -26.33 4.58 1.12
N LYS A 260 -26.72 5.51 2.02
CA LYS A 260 -25.78 6.17 2.93
C LYS A 260 -25.03 5.16 3.82
N LEU A 261 -25.76 4.20 4.39
CA LEU A 261 -25.17 3.18 5.28
C LEU A 261 -24.40 2.11 4.49
N TYR A 262 -24.81 1.82 3.27
CA TYR A 262 -24.22 0.81 2.43
C TYR A 262 -22.93 1.29 1.73
N ALA A 263 -22.82 2.57 1.36
CA ALA A 263 -21.72 3.12 0.59
C ALA A 263 -20.31 2.72 1.09
N PRO A 264 -19.97 2.78 2.40
CA PRO A 264 -18.64 2.38 2.86
C PRO A 264 -18.34 0.89 2.60
N PHE A 265 -19.35 0.04 2.65
CA PHE A 265 -19.22 -1.42 2.53
C PHE A 265 -19.58 -1.94 1.14
N ALA A 266 -20.00 -1.06 0.25
CA ALA A 266 -20.31 -1.39 -1.13
C ALA A 266 -19.07 -1.86 -1.90
N ARG A 267 -19.29 -2.51 -3.05
CA ARG A 267 -18.21 -2.83 -3.99
C ARG A 267 -17.56 -1.56 -4.52
N THR A 268 -16.29 -1.64 -4.89
CA THR A 268 -15.49 -0.48 -5.33
C THR A 268 -16.06 0.22 -6.58
N ASN A 269 -16.74 -0.52 -7.45
CA ASN A 269 -17.42 0.00 -8.65
C ASN A 269 -18.87 0.45 -8.41
N TRP A 270 -19.39 0.32 -7.17
CA TRP A 270 -20.75 0.73 -6.83
C TRP A 270 -20.84 2.24 -6.58
N SER A 271 -21.97 2.80 -6.92
CA SER A 271 -22.35 4.20 -6.62
C SER A 271 -23.86 4.26 -6.45
N PRO A 272 -24.39 5.08 -5.54
CA PRO A 272 -25.82 5.23 -5.35
C PRO A 272 -26.56 5.67 -6.63
N GLU A 273 -27.68 5.03 -6.93
CA GLU A 273 -28.50 5.40 -8.09
C GLU A 273 -29.11 6.80 -7.96
N SER A 274 -29.34 7.21 -6.72
CA SER A 274 -29.95 8.49 -6.35
C SER A 274 -29.01 9.70 -6.46
N LEU A 275 -27.73 9.50 -6.82
CA LEU A 275 -26.80 10.61 -7.00
C LEU A 275 -27.22 11.52 -8.15
N PRO A 276 -27.20 12.85 -7.95
CA PRO A 276 -27.55 13.81 -9.00
C PRO A 276 -26.55 13.81 -10.17
N ILE A 277 -25.32 13.44 -9.90
CA ILE A 277 -24.25 13.33 -10.91
C ILE A 277 -23.58 11.96 -10.72
N LYS A 278 -23.76 11.07 -11.69
CA LYS A 278 -23.06 9.80 -11.70
C LYS A 278 -21.55 10.04 -11.91
N ALA A 279 -20.72 9.28 -11.21
CA ALA A 279 -19.30 9.28 -11.47
C ALA A 279 -19.05 9.05 -12.97
N PRO A 280 -18.06 9.71 -13.58
CA PRO A 280 -17.69 9.43 -14.97
C PRO A 280 -17.50 7.91 -15.14
N LYS A 281 -18.02 7.36 -16.24
CA LYS A 281 -17.71 5.97 -16.60
C LYS A 281 -16.19 5.85 -16.70
N ASP A 282 -15.69 4.72 -16.26
CA ASP A 282 -14.30 4.36 -16.46
C ASP A 282 -13.98 4.39 -17.97
N ASN A 283 -13.10 5.29 -18.35
CA ASN A 283 -12.65 5.47 -19.74
C ASN A 283 -11.23 4.94 -19.94
N PHE A 284 -10.77 4.04 -19.06
CA PHE A 284 -9.45 3.44 -19.21
C PHE A 284 -9.32 2.73 -20.55
N ASN A 285 -8.33 3.14 -21.33
CA ASN A 285 -7.95 2.51 -22.58
C ASN A 285 -6.46 2.20 -22.55
N PRO A 286 -6.07 0.92 -22.53
CA PRO A 286 -4.67 0.51 -22.50
C PRO A 286 -3.82 1.11 -23.62
N LYS A 287 -4.40 1.33 -24.79
CA LYS A 287 -3.67 1.84 -25.98
C LYS A 287 -3.37 3.33 -25.91
N THR A 288 -4.13 4.08 -25.13
CA THR A 288 -3.99 5.55 -25.02
C THR A 288 -3.55 6.01 -23.63
N PHE A 289 -3.36 5.08 -22.72
CA PHE A 289 -2.91 5.40 -21.36
C PHE A 289 -1.53 6.06 -21.38
N GLN A 290 -1.42 7.20 -20.72
CA GLN A 290 -0.16 7.92 -20.52
C GLN A 290 0.08 8.14 -19.04
N LYS A 291 1.27 7.77 -18.58
CA LYS A 291 1.69 7.99 -17.20
C LYS A 291 1.72 9.48 -16.88
N TYR A 292 1.20 9.85 -15.72
CA TYR A 292 1.32 11.22 -15.21
C TYR A 292 2.79 11.55 -14.94
N ASN A 293 3.39 12.35 -15.80
CA ASN A 293 4.82 12.68 -15.76
C ASN A 293 5.07 14.17 -16.05
N PRO A 294 4.79 15.07 -15.09
CA PRO A 294 5.04 16.49 -15.26
C PRO A 294 6.56 16.74 -15.46
N VAL A 295 6.87 17.62 -16.40
CA VAL A 295 8.26 18.02 -16.66
C VAL A 295 8.73 18.92 -15.52
N ILE A 296 9.70 18.50 -14.75
CA ILE A 296 10.29 19.27 -13.66
C ILE A 296 11.77 19.52 -13.89
N SER A 297 12.25 20.68 -13.46
CA SER A 297 13.65 21.05 -13.63
C SER A 297 14.58 20.16 -12.79
N LYS A 298 15.83 20.02 -13.23
CA LYS A 298 16.85 19.28 -12.49
C LYS A 298 17.04 19.83 -11.05
N ARG A 299 16.90 21.16 -10.88
CA ARG A 299 17.01 21.81 -9.56
C ARG A 299 15.90 21.34 -8.61
N HIS A 300 14.65 21.24 -9.08
CA HIS A 300 13.53 20.73 -8.26
C HIS A 300 13.70 19.25 -7.92
N LYS A 301 14.25 18.44 -8.84
CA LYS A 301 14.55 17.02 -8.57
C LYS A 301 15.57 16.86 -7.44
N ILE A 302 16.67 17.64 -7.50
CA ILE A 302 17.71 17.64 -6.47
C ILE A 302 17.15 18.14 -5.13
N TYR A 303 16.36 19.21 -5.14
CA TYR A 303 15.70 19.73 -3.96
C TYR A 303 14.77 18.69 -3.30
N ALA A 304 13.93 18.02 -4.08
CA ALA A 304 13.03 17.00 -3.57
C ALA A 304 13.78 15.80 -2.96
N LEU A 305 14.87 15.37 -3.59
CA LEU A 305 15.71 14.31 -3.04
C LEU A 305 16.39 14.73 -1.73
N PHE A 306 16.93 15.96 -1.68
CA PHE A 306 17.53 16.51 -0.47
C PHE A 306 16.50 16.59 0.68
N GLN A 307 15.32 17.12 0.41
CA GLN A 307 14.24 17.22 1.40
C GLN A 307 13.83 15.84 1.91
N TYR A 308 13.71 14.85 1.02
CA TYR A 308 13.38 13.48 1.41
C TYR A 308 14.45 12.93 2.39
N LEU A 309 15.72 13.02 2.03
CA LEU A 309 16.81 12.52 2.87
C LEU A 309 16.87 13.24 4.22
N PHE A 310 16.69 14.56 4.21
CA PHE A 310 16.71 15.40 5.42
C PHE A 310 15.57 15.05 6.38
N ILE A 311 14.34 14.93 5.87
CA ILE A 311 13.17 14.58 6.68
C ILE A 311 13.29 13.17 7.24
N THR A 312 13.76 12.23 6.42
CA THR A 312 13.97 10.84 6.84
C THR A 312 15.03 10.77 7.93
N TYR A 313 16.13 11.51 7.80
CA TYR A 313 17.16 11.60 8.83
C TYR A 313 16.63 12.16 10.15
N ILE A 314 15.90 13.28 10.11
CA ILE A 314 15.30 13.87 11.32
C ILE A 314 14.36 12.87 11.98
N PHE A 315 13.50 12.20 11.21
CA PHE A 315 12.55 11.22 11.74
C PHE A 315 13.26 10.05 12.42
N LEU A 316 14.30 9.50 11.79
CA LEU A 316 15.07 8.40 12.37
C LEU A 316 15.83 8.85 13.64
N ALA A 317 16.45 10.02 13.62
CA ALA A 317 17.12 10.59 14.78
C ALA A 317 16.14 10.80 15.96
N PHE A 318 14.93 11.26 15.67
CA PHE A 318 13.88 11.42 16.68
C PHE A 318 13.43 10.10 17.28
N ILE A 319 13.20 9.08 16.45
CA ILE A 319 12.82 7.73 16.94
C ILE A 319 13.95 7.15 17.82
N GLN A 320 15.20 7.27 17.38
CA GLN A 320 16.35 6.74 18.12
C GLN A 320 16.61 7.46 19.44
N SER A 321 16.21 8.73 19.58
CA SER A 321 16.43 9.49 20.80
C SER A 321 15.69 8.91 22.01
N GLY A 322 14.62 8.16 21.80
CA GLY A 322 13.80 7.57 22.87
C GLY A 322 13.05 8.58 23.75
N TYR A 323 13.18 9.89 23.48
CA TYR A 323 12.61 10.97 24.30
C TYR A 323 11.23 11.46 23.83
N LEU A 324 10.61 10.83 22.84
CA LEU A 324 9.33 11.28 22.32
C LEU A 324 8.20 10.98 23.31
N ASN A 325 7.64 12.03 23.89
CA ASN A 325 6.30 11.94 24.45
C ASN A 325 5.24 11.97 23.33
N TYR A 326 4.00 11.65 23.69
CA TYR A 326 2.91 11.52 22.70
C TYR A 326 2.66 12.82 21.91
N LEU A 327 2.79 13.98 22.55
CA LEU A 327 2.64 15.28 21.90
C LEU A 327 3.76 15.55 20.89
N GLN A 328 5.01 15.28 21.26
CA GLN A 328 6.16 15.44 20.36
C GLN A 328 6.07 14.51 19.16
N LEU A 329 5.60 13.28 19.35
CA LEU A 329 5.35 12.37 18.24
C LEU A 329 4.33 12.94 17.24
N TRP A 330 3.20 13.45 17.73
CA TRP A 330 2.17 14.08 16.89
C TRP A 330 2.68 15.30 16.13
N ILE A 331 3.42 16.19 16.81
CA ILE A 331 4.03 17.36 16.19
C ILE A 331 4.99 16.93 15.08
N THR A 332 5.85 15.95 15.34
CA THR A 332 6.83 15.44 14.37
C THR A 332 6.13 14.87 13.14
N ILE A 333 5.11 14.03 13.33
CA ILE A 333 4.34 13.45 12.23
C ILE A 333 3.64 14.53 11.41
N THR A 334 3.06 15.54 12.06
CA THR A 334 2.38 16.65 11.38
C THR A 334 3.38 17.46 10.54
N MET A 335 4.52 17.83 11.10
CA MET A 335 5.58 18.55 10.39
C MET A 335 6.12 17.75 9.21
N MET A 336 6.38 16.44 9.41
CA MET A 336 6.78 15.53 8.32
C MET A 336 5.76 15.51 7.20
N THR A 337 4.48 15.28 7.52
CA THR A 337 3.40 15.21 6.53
C THR A 337 3.29 16.50 5.75
N PHE A 338 3.38 17.65 6.43
CA PHE A 338 3.36 18.96 5.79
C PHE A 338 4.56 19.16 4.85
N THR A 339 5.76 18.82 5.29
CA THR A 339 6.97 18.97 4.45
C THR A 339 6.95 18.01 3.27
N MET A 340 6.49 16.77 3.46
CA MET A 340 6.27 15.81 2.38
C MET A 340 5.25 16.34 1.35
N TYR A 341 4.15 16.92 1.84
CA TYR A 341 3.17 17.58 0.98
C TYR A 341 3.81 18.68 0.15
N CYS A 342 4.52 19.63 0.76
CA CYS A 342 5.18 20.73 0.05
C CYS A 342 6.20 20.22 -0.98
N THR A 343 7.00 19.20 -0.62
CA THR A 343 8.00 18.63 -1.52
C THR A 343 7.36 17.93 -2.71
N THR A 344 6.33 17.13 -2.49
CA THR A 344 5.63 16.41 -3.58
C THR A 344 4.83 17.35 -4.47
N MET A 345 4.29 18.44 -3.92
CA MET A 345 3.66 19.49 -4.72
C MET A 345 4.68 20.18 -5.65
N SER A 346 5.91 20.41 -5.19
CA SER A 346 6.96 21.02 -6.03
C SER A 346 7.37 20.14 -7.22
N VAL A 347 7.18 18.81 -7.14
CA VAL A 347 7.45 17.87 -8.23
C VAL A 347 6.19 17.43 -8.99
N SER A 348 5.00 17.87 -8.54
CA SER A 348 3.74 17.63 -9.25
C SER A 348 3.38 18.71 -10.26
N TYR A 349 3.84 19.96 -10.05
CA TYR A 349 3.50 21.10 -10.90
C TYR A 349 4.73 21.75 -11.48
N THR A 350 4.73 21.96 -12.79
CA THR A 350 5.82 22.63 -13.53
C THR A 350 5.86 24.13 -13.33
N HIS A 351 4.73 24.73 -12.98
CA HIS A 351 4.60 26.15 -12.65
C HIS A 351 3.54 26.32 -11.54
N LEU A 352 3.80 27.24 -10.62
CA LEU A 352 2.81 27.81 -9.70
C LEU A 352 1.85 28.72 -10.46
N THR A 353 1.36 28.31 -11.62
CA THR A 353 0.18 28.95 -12.18
C THR A 353 -1.00 28.43 -11.39
N LEU A 354 -1.49 29.27 -10.49
CA LEU A 354 -2.86 29.15 -9.97
C LEU A 354 -3.76 28.76 -11.15
N PRO A 355 -4.63 27.76 -11.02
CA PRO A 355 -5.54 27.40 -12.07
C PRO A 355 -6.44 28.59 -12.38
N THR A 356 -6.06 29.38 -13.38
CA THR A 356 -6.95 30.35 -14.02
C THR A 356 -7.91 29.60 -14.93
N LYS A 357 -8.66 28.66 -14.40
CA LYS A 357 -9.86 28.17 -15.07
C LYS A 357 -11.04 28.52 -14.21
N ARG A 358 -11.71 29.56 -14.67
CA ARG A 358 -13.06 29.93 -14.28
C ARG A 358 -13.91 28.67 -14.16
N ILE A 359 -14.53 28.55 -13.00
CA ILE A 359 -15.73 27.74 -12.82
C ILE A 359 -16.78 28.38 -13.72
N VAL A 360 -17.14 27.69 -14.79
CA VAL A 360 -18.36 27.94 -15.54
C VAL A 360 -19.25 26.74 -15.28
#